data_eef28b3a5685db638d663d3917030608
#
_entry.id   eef28b3a5685db638d663d3917030608
#
_cell.length_a   1.000
_cell.length_b   1.000
_cell.length_c   1.000
_cell.angle_alpha   90.00
_cell.angle_beta   90.00
_cell.angle_gamma   90.00
#
_symmetry.space_group_name_H-M   'P 1'
#
loop_
_entity.id
_entity.type
_entity.pdbx_description
1 polymer ?
#
loop_
_entity_poly.entity_id
_entity_poly.type
_entity_poly.pdbx_seq_one_letter_code
_entity_poly.pdbx_strand_id
1 'polypeptide(L)'
;MKLYIKQKVFSLKSKFTVKDAYGDDRYTVEGKMISIGRKLFVYNAAGEEVAYVKQKVPALLPKFTVEIGGQDVAEIVKKLSFLKAKYVVNGLDWDVQGDFTSHNYTITRAGEPIAVIHKQWMAWGDTFEIDIASGVDEVLALTVVLAIDAVMDSQAAAAASAST
;
A
#
# COMPACT_ATOMS: atom_id res chain seq x y z
N MET A 1 13.82 7.99 -4.50
CA MET A 1 14.21 6.56 -4.39
C MET A 1 13.17 5.70 -5.09
N LYS A 2 13.59 4.61 -5.74
CA LYS A 2 12.67 3.72 -6.46
C LYS A 2 12.59 2.36 -5.81
N LEU A 3 11.35 1.90 -5.58
CA LEU A 3 11.04 0.58 -5.08
C LEU A 3 10.18 -0.15 -6.12
N TYR A 4 10.30 -1.48 -6.16
CA TYR A 4 9.64 -2.32 -7.16
C TYR A 4 8.95 -3.51 -6.50
N ILE A 5 7.69 -3.74 -6.87
CA ILE A 5 6.88 -4.86 -6.39
C ILE A 5 6.35 -5.63 -7.58
N LYS A 6 6.64 -6.94 -7.64
CA LYS A 6 6.16 -7.81 -8.71
C LYS A 6 4.64 -7.98 -8.65
N GLN A 7 3.92 -7.67 -9.73
CA GLN A 7 2.46 -7.62 -9.77
C GLN A 7 1.78 -8.92 -9.32
N LYS A 8 2.32 -10.08 -9.73
CA LYS A 8 1.72 -11.40 -9.40
C LYS A 8 1.79 -11.77 -7.92
N VAL A 9 2.61 -11.09 -7.14
CA VAL A 9 2.80 -11.38 -5.71
C VAL A 9 2.13 -10.35 -4.80
N PHE A 10 1.52 -9.31 -5.37
CA PHE A 10 0.80 -8.29 -4.63
C PHE A 10 -0.55 -8.84 -4.15
N SER A 11 -0.51 -9.61 -3.09
CA SER A 11 -1.66 -10.23 -2.45
C SER A 11 -1.54 -10.12 -0.94
N LEU A 12 -2.61 -9.71 -0.28
CA LEU A 12 -2.71 -9.62 1.18
C LEU A 12 -2.54 -10.99 1.90
N LYS A 13 -2.44 -12.08 1.15
CA LYS A 13 -2.36 -13.45 1.67
C LYS A 13 -0.99 -14.10 1.48
N SER A 14 -0.03 -13.39 0.91
CA SER A 14 1.26 -13.96 0.54
C SER A 14 2.43 -13.20 1.14
N LYS A 15 3.57 -13.87 1.15
CA LYS A 15 4.87 -13.24 1.40
C LYS A 15 5.45 -12.80 0.07
N PHE A 16 5.92 -11.55 -0.02
CA PHE A 16 6.58 -11.02 -1.20
C PHE A 16 7.72 -10.07 -0.83
N THR A 17 8.57 -9.79 -1.80
CA THR A 17 9.73 -8.94 -1.64
C THR A 17 9.56 -7.63 -2.39
N VAL A 18 9.95 -6.55 -1.77
CA VAL A 18 10.11 -5.22 -2.39
C VAL A 18 11.57 -5.04 -2.73
N LYS A 19 11.87 -4.77 -4.00
CA LYS A 19 13.23 -4.63 -4.51
C LYS A 19 13.59 -3.16 -4.72
N ASP A 20 14.88 -2.86 -4.69
CA ASP A 20 15.40 -1.57 -5.11
C ASP A 20 15.66 -1.51 -6.63
N ALA A 21 16.22 -0.39 -7.10
CA ALA A 21 16.55 -0.17 -8.52
C ALA A 21 17.64 -1.11 -9.06
N TYR A 22 18.41 -1.73 -8.19
CA TYR A 22 19.47 -2.68 -8.56
C TYR A 22 18.95 -4.13 -8.60
N GLY A 23 17.71 -4.35 -8.13
CA GLY A 23 17.09 -5.65 -8.03
C GLY A 23 17.35 -6.38 -6.71
N ASP A 24 17.97 -5.70 -5.76
CA ASP A 24 18.24 -6.23 -4.43
C ASP A 24 16.99 -6.19 -3.54
N ASP A 25 16.87 -7.17 -2.66
CA ASP A 25 15.74 -7.28 -1.73
C ASP A 25 15.88 -6.22 -0.62
N ARG A 26 15.01 -5.22 -0.66
CA ARG A 26 15.01 -4.08 0.27
C ARG A 26 14.10 -4.33 1.47
N TYR A 27 12.89 -4.84 1.21
CA TYR A 27 11.92 -5.21 2.23
C TYR A 27 11.26 -6.54 1.90
N THR A 28 10.81 -7.22 2.96
CA THR A 28 9.90 -8.37 2.86
C THR A 28 8.56 -7.99 3.47
N VAL A 29 7.48 -8.30 2.78
CA VAL A 29 6.11 -8.08 3.25
C VAL A 29 5.44 -9.44 3.46
N GLU A 30 4.85 -9.64 4.64
CA GLU A 30 4.08 -10.85 4.98
C GLU A 30 2.64 -10.50 5.28
N GLY A 31 1.73 -11.02 4.45
CA GLY A 31 0.30 -10.95 4.68
C GLY A 31 -0.19 -12.08 5.57
N LYS A 32 -0.92 -11.76 6.63
CA LYS A 32 -1.58 -12.74 7.50
C LYS A 32 -3.07 -12.45 7.60
N MET A 33 -3.86 -13.51 7.41
CA MET A 33 -5.29 -13.49 7.71
C MET A 33 -5.45 -13.99 9.14
N ILE A 34 -5.81 -13.11 10.05
CA ILE A 34 -6.11 -13.47 11.44
C ILE A 34 -7.62 -13.34 11.64
N SER A 35 -8.18 -14.05 12.61
CA SER A 35 -9.63 -14.06 12.90
C SER A 35 -10.27 -12.68 13.03
N ILE A 36 -9.50 -11.63 13.28
CA ILE A 36 -9.96 -10.24 13.46
C ILE A 36 -9.38 -9.33 12.35
N GLY A 37 -9.44 -9.76 11.08
CA GLY A 37 -9.05 -8.93 9.94
C GLY A 37 -7.68 -9.27 9.36
N ARG A 38 -7.32 -8.51 8.34
CA ARG A 38 -6.08 -8.70 7.57
C ARG A 38 -4.96 -7.87 8.15
N LYS A 39 -3.75 -8.41 8.09
CA LYS A 39 -2.53 -7.78 8.58
C LYS A 39 -1.40 -7.92 7.58
N LEU A 40 -0.60 -6.88 7.42
CA LEU A 40 0.64 -6.89 6.64
C LEU A 40 1.78 -6.46 7.55
N PHE A 41 2.82 -7.26 7.57
CA PHE A 41 4.06 -6.95 8.29
C PHE A 41 5.14 -6.61 7.29
N VAL A 42 5.85 -5.52 7.52
CA VAL A 42 6.96 -5.07 6.68
C VAL A 42 8.26 -5.24 7.43
N TYR A 43 9.16 -6.01 6.87
CA TYR A 43 10.49 -6.28 7.44
C TYR A 43 11.56 -5.67 6.54
N ASN A 44 12.59 -5.09 7.14
CA ASN A 44 13.78 -4.62 6.44
C ASN A 44 14.69 -5.79 6.00
N ALA A 45 15.81 -5.49 5.34
CA ALA A 45 16.76 -6.50 4.88
C ALA A 45 17.45 -7.28 6.03
N ALA A 46 17.46 -6.71 7.24
CA ALA A 46 17.98 -7.39 8.43
C ALA A 46 16.92 -8.31 9.09
N GLY A 47 15.69 -8.34 8.57
CA GLY A 47 14.58 -9.13 9.13
C GLY A 47 13.88 -8.47 10.31
N GLU A 48 14.15 -7.20 10.57
CA GLU A 48 13.47 -6.43 11.62
C GLU A 48 12.14 -5.89 11.11
N GLU A 49 11.07 -6.01 11.92
CA GLU A 49 9.78 -5.39 11.62
C GLU A 49 9.90 -3.87 11.73
N VAL A 50 9.66 -3.18 10.61
CA VAL A 50 9.76 -1.72 10.52
C VAL A 50 8.41 -1.03 10.38
N ALA A 51 7.39 -1.74 9.95
CA ALA A 51 6.03 -1.22 9.83
C ALA A 51 4.99 -2.33 9.83
N TYR A 52 3.76 -1.95 10.08
CA TYR A 52 2.64 -2.86 10.18
C TYR A 52 1.36 -2.20 9.65
N VAL A 53 0.60 -2.94 8.86
CA VAL A 53 -0.72 -2.52 8.37
C VAL A 53 -1.77 -3.45 8.93
N LYS A 54 -2.79 -2.91 9.59
CA LYS A 54 -3.89 -3.70 10.16
C LYS A 54 -5.23 -3.23 9.65
N GLN A 55 -6.09 -4.17 9.29
CA GLN A 55 -7.48 -3.88 8.96
C GLN A 55 -8.25 -3.54 10.24
N LYS A 56 -9.01 -2.46 10.19
CA LYS A 56 -9.91 -2.07 11.28
C LYS A 56 -11.26 -2.74 11.10
N VAL A 57 -11.63 -3.59 12.04
CA VAL A 57 -12.91 -4.31 12.04
C VAL A 57 -13.57 -4.21 13.43
N PRO A 58 -14.91 -4.09 13.50
CA PRO A 58 -15.84 -3.94 12.38
C PRO A 58 -15.79 -2.55 11.74
N ALA A 59 -15.95 -2.45 10.44
CA ALA A 59 -16.07 -1.18 9.73
C ALA A 59 -17.03 -1.32 8.54
N LEU A 60 -17.83 -0.29 8.29
CA LEU A 60 -18.79 -0.26 7.16
C LEU A 60 -18.05 -0.25 5.80
N LEU A 61 -16.93 0.45 5.75
CA LEU A 61 -16.04 0.49 4.60
C LEU A 61 -14.65 -0.03 5.02
N PRO A 62 -13.91 -0.69 4.12
CA PRO A 62 -12.56 -1.12 4.43
C PRO A 62 -11.69 0.03 4.91
N LYS A 63 -11.10 -0.15 6.08
CA LYS A 63 -10.16 0.79 6.70
C LYS A 63 -8.92 0.03 7.11
N PHE A 64 -7.77 0.63 6.85
CA PHE A 64 -6.48 0.09 7.26
C PHE A 64 -5.67 1.15 8.00
N THR A 65 -5.09 0.76 9.11
CA THR A 65 -4.20 1.61 9.91
C THR A 65 -2.76 1.24 9.62
N VAL A 66 -1.93 2.25 9.44
CA VAL A 66 -0.47 2.14 9.32
C VAL A 66 0.15 2.40 10.68
N GLU A 67 0.94 1.46 11.16
CA GLU A 67 1.68 1.56 12.41
C GLU A 67 3.18 1.51 12.13
N ILE A 68 3.92 2.45 12.72
CA ILE A 68 5.39 2.51 12.67
C ILE A 68 5.90 2.76 14.09
N GLY A 69 6.86 1.95 14.53
CA GLY A 69 7.42 2.06 15.87
C GLY A 69 6.39 1.90 17.00
N GLY A 70 5.36 1.09 16.79
CA GLY A 70 4.28 0.85 17.75
C GLY A 70 3.24 1.99 17.85
N GLN A 71 3.27 2.95 16.93
CA GLN A 71 2.32 4.07 16.88
C GLN A 71 1.52 4.07 15.59
N ASP A 72 0.20 4.28 15.71
CA ASP A 72 -0.68 4.50 14.57
C ASP A 72 -0.37 5.87 13.95
N VAL A 73 0.23 5.89 12.76
CA VAL A 73 0.67 7.12 12.08
C VAL A 73 -0.28 7.57 10.97
N ALA A 74 -1.06 6.65 10.40
CA ALA A 74 -2.02 6.96 9.35
C ALA A 74 -3.18 5.96 9.33
N GLU A 75 -4.33 6.40 8.83
CA GLU A 75 -5.48 5.55 8.53
C GLU A 75 -5.90 5.78 7.07
N ILE A 76 -5.96 4.70 6.29
CA ILE A 76 -6.37 4.73 4.89
C ILE A 76 -7.83 4.32 4.78
N VAL A 77 -8.64 5.18 4.18
CA VAL A 77 -10.07 4.95 3.93
C VAL A 77 -10.43 5.32 2.50
N LYS A 78 -11.31 4.54 1.89
CA LYS A 78 -11.97 4.96 0.65
C LYS A 78 -13.18 5.83 0.98
N LYS A 79 -13.27 6.98 0.34
CA LYS A 79 -14.51 7.78 0.33
C LYS A 79 -15.40 7.37 -0.83
N LEU A 80 -16.70 7.25 -0.56
CA LEU A 80 -17.70 7.09 -1.61
C LEU A 80 -17.77 8.39 -2.41
N SER A 81 -17.53 8.31 -3.71
CA SER A 81 -17.68 9.41 -4.67
C SER A 81 -18.46 8.92 -5.88
N PHE A 82 -19.36 9.75 -6.40
CA PHE A 82 -20.23 9.40 -7.54
C PHE A 82 -19.45 9.15 -8.84
N LEU A 83 -18.25 9.72 -8.98
CA LEU A 83 -17.53 9.72 -10.26
C LEU A 83 -16.19 8.99 -10.24
N LYS A 84 -15.49 8.96 -9.10
CA LYS A 84 -14.16 8.34 -8.98
C LYS A 84 -13.91 7.84 -7.56
N ALA A 85 -13.17 6.75 -7.43
CA ALA A 85 -12.65 6.34 -6.14
C ALA A 85 -11.73 7.42 -5.57
N LYS A 86 -11.93 7.79 -4.32
CA LYS A 86 -11.03 8.70 -3.60
C LYS A 86 -10.54 8.00 -2.33
N TYR A 87 -9.22 7.94 -2.18
CA TYR A 87 -8.59 7.45 -0.96
C TYR A 87 -8.15 8.62 -0.11
N VAL A 88 -8.33 8.51 1.20
CA VAL A 88 -7.96 9.53 2.17
C VAL A 88 -6.96 8.93 3.13
N VAL A 89 -5.88 9.64 3.36
CA VAL A 89 -4.85 9.30 4.33
C VAL A 89 -5.05 10.20 5.55
N ASN A 90 -5.80 9.71 6.54
CA ASN A 90 -5.99 10.41 7.80
C ASN A 90 -4.72 10.30 8.66
N GLY A 91 -4.37 11.36 9.38
CA GLY A 91 -3.17 11.42 10.23
C GLY A 91 -1.94 11.98 9.53
N LEU A 92 -1.96 12.09 8.21
CA LEU A 92 -0.95 12.74 7.39
C LEU A 92 -1.62 13.82 6.51
N ASP A 93 -0.88 14.84 6.18
CA ASP A 93 -1.28 15.88 5.22
C ASP A 93 -1.05 15.44 3.77
N TRP A 94 -1.43 14.18 3.47
CA TRP A 94 -1.20 13.53 2.17
C TRP A 94 -2.51 13.35 1.43
N ASP A 95 -2.50 13.76 0.16
CA ASP A 95 -3.59 13.53 -0.79
C ASP A 95 -3.20 12.46 -1.80
N VAL A 96 -4.17 11.65 -2.23
CA VAL A 96 -3.96 10.58 -3.20
C VAL A 96 -4.85 10.80 -4.41
N GLN A 97 -4.26 10.87 -5.61
CA GLN A 97 -4.94 11.17 -6.87
C GLN A 97 -4.46 10.26 -7.99
N GLY A 98 -5.36 9.83 -8.86
CA GLY A 98 -5.01 9.06 -10.06
C GLY A 98 -5.98 7.93 -10.37
N ASP A 99 -5.52 7.00 -11.20
CA ASP A 99 -6.23 5.78 -11.56
C ASP A 99 -5.74 4.61 -10.69
N PHE A 100 -6.52 4.33 -9.66
CA PHE A 100 -6.20 3.27 -8.70
C PHE A 100 -6.35 1.87 -9.31
N THR A 101 -7.28 1.69 -10.25
CA THR A 101 -7.53 0.37 -10.86
C THR A 101 -6.37 -0.11 -11.73
N SER A 102 -5.66 0.81 -12.35
CA SER A 102 -4.45 0.51 -13.12
C SER A 102 -3.15 0.71 -12.33
N HIS A 103 -3.24 1.02 -11.02
CA HIS A 103 -2.10 1.36 -10.16
C HIS A 103 -1.24 2.52 -10.72
N ASN A 104 -1.91 3.53 -11.30
CA ASN A 104 -1.30 4.77 -11.74
C ASN A 104 -1.83 5.92 -10.90
N TYR A 105 -1.16 6.22 -9.80
CA TYR A 105 -1.58 7.29 -8.91
C TYR A 105 -0.38 7.98 -8.26
N THR A 106 -0.64 9.17 -7.76
CA THR A 106 0.36 10.01 -7.10
C THR A 106 -0.12 10.34 -5.68
N ILE A 107 0.78 10.27 -4.74
CA ILE A 107 0.60 10.79 -3.39
C ILE A 107 1.29 12.14 -3.35
N THR A 108 0.57 13.18 -2.90
CA THR A 108 1.07 14.56 -2.80
C THR A 108 0.96 15.08 -1.39
N ARG A 109 1.82 16.03 -1.04
CA ARG A 109 1.73 16.85 0.17
C ARG A 109 1.79 18.30 -0.24
N ALA A 110 0.76 19.09 0.13
CA ALA A 110 0.62 20.49 -0.28
C ALA A 110 0.75 20.71 -1.81
N GLY A 111 0.28 19.73 -2.62
CA GLY A 111 0.35 19.77 -4.07
C GLY A 111 1.65 19.23 -4.68
N GLU A 112 2.70 19.02 -3.89
CA GLU A 112 3.97 18.48 -4.35
C GLU A 112 3.97 16.95 -4.31
N PRO A 113 4.41 16.27 -5.37
CA PRO A 113 4.50 14.81 -5.40
C PRO A 113 5.50 14.29 -4.35
N ILE A 114 5.07 13.36 -3.50
CA ILE A 114 5.92 12.67 -2.54
C ILE A 114 6.13 11.20 -2.87
N ALA A 115 5.18 10.59 -3.59
CA ALA A 115 5.35 9.27 -4.16
C ALA A 115 4.52 9.14 -5.45
N VAL A 116 5.09 8.56 -6.48
CA VAL A 116 4.42 8.25 -7.75
C VAL A 116 4.43 6.75 -7.95
N ILE A 117 3.26 6.18 -8.16
CA ILE A 117 3.06 4.75 -8.36
C ILE A 117 2.62 4.53 -9.80
N HIS A 118 3.33 3.67 -10.53
CA HIS A 118 2.95 3.29 -11.87
C HIS A 118 3.42 1.89 -12.23
N LYS A 119 2.72 1.29 -13.19
CA LYS A 119 3.06 -0.02 -13.72
C LYS A 119 4.26 0.10 -14.66
N GLN A 120 5.23 -0.79 -14.51
CA GLN A 120 6.42 -0.84 -15.35
C GLN A 120 6.78 -2.28 -15.72
N TRP A 121 7.30 -2.48 -16.92
CA TRP A 121 7.87 -3.74 -17.33
C TRP A 121 9.35 -3.80 -16.95
N MET A 122 9.72 -4.77 -16.13
CA MET A 122 11.11 -5.02 -15.72
C MET A 122 11.60 -6.38 -16.26
N ALA A 123 12.89 -6.64 -16.16
CA ALA A 123 13.47 -7.92 -16.58
C ALA A 123 12.82 -9.14 -15.90
N TRP A 124 12.29 -8.96 -14.68
CA TRP A 124 11.54 -9.98 -13.93
C TRP A 124 10.01 -9.93 -14.14
N GLY A 125 9.51 -9.16 -15.10
CA GLY A 125 8.12 -9.11 -15.55
C GLY A 125 7.37 -7.84 -15.13
N ASP A 126 6.03 -7.91 -15.22
CA ASP A 126 5.13 -6.83 -14.77
C ASP A 126 5.38 -6.45 -13.32
N THR A 127 5.63 -5.18 -13.09
CA THR A 127 6.08 -4.65 -11.81
C THR A 127 5.38 -3.32 -11.54
N PHE A 128 5.13 -3.02 -10.26
CA PHE A 128 4.78 -1.67 -9.82
C PHE A 128 6.05 -0.97 -9.34
N GLU A 129 6.32 0.19 -9.92
CA GLU A 129 7.34 1.10 -9.44
C GLU A 129 6.70 2.10 -8.47
N ILE A 130 7.35 2.32 -7.36
CA ILE A 130 7.04 3.37 -6.39
C ILE A 130 8.23 4.33 -6.40
N ASP A 131 8.08 5.48 -7.04
CA ASP A 131 9.12 6.52 -7.05
C ASP A 131 8.88 7.49 -5.90
N ILE A 132 9.73 7.44 -4.88
CA ILE A 132 9.62 8.22 -3.66
C ILE A 132 10.56 9.42 -3.73
N ALA A 133 10.02 10.62 -3.51
CA ALA A 133 10.76 11.86 -3.52
C ALA A 133 11.86 11.89 -2.44
N SER A 134 12.92 12.66 -2.71
CA SER A 134 14.02 12.85 -1.76
C SER A 134 13.53 13.51 -0.47
N GLY A 135 14.01 13.01 0.68
CA GLY A 135 13.63 13.52 2.00
C GLY A 135 12.30 13.01 2.54
N VAL A 136 11.59 12.16 1.79
CA VAL A 136 10.39 11.45 2.27
C VAL A 136 10.83 10.17 2.98
N ASP A 137 10.19 9.85 4.11
CA ASP A 137 10.42 8.57 4.80
C ASP A 137 9.97 7.40 3.90
N GLU A 138 10.92 6.56 3.54
CA GLU A 138 10.72 5.44 2.61
C GLU A 138 9.78 4.39 3.17
N VAL A 139 9.93 4.04 4.45
CA VAL A 139 9.10 3.04 5.12
C VAL A 139 7.67 3.53 5.22
N LEU A 140 7.47 4.80 5.59
CA LEU A 140 6.15 5.40 5.66
C LEU A 140 5.48 5.44 4.28
N ALA A 141 6.17 5.90 3.24
CA ALA A 141 5.62 5.96 1.89
C ALA A 141 5.26 4.56 1.35
N LEU A 142 6.16 3.59 1.47
CA LEU A 142 5.91 2.20 1.10
C LEU A 142 4.68 1.64 1.84
N THR A 143 4.61 1.84 3.16
CA THR A 143 3.54 1.26 3.98
C THR A 143 2.18 1.89 3.67
N VAL A 144 2.13 3.19 3.38
CA VAL A 144 0.90 3.87 2.91
C VAL A 144 0.45 3.29 1.55
N VAL A 145 1.36 3.07 0.61
CA VAL A 145 1.04 2.43 -0.69
C VAL A 145 0.47 1.02 -0.47
N LEU A 146 1.10 0.22 0.39
CA LEU A 146 0.60 -1.12 0.74
C LEU A 146 -0.79 -1.08 1.37
N ALA A 147 -1.06 -0.09 2.22
CA ALA A 147 -2.37 0.09 2.85
C ALA A 147 -3.46 0.53 1.85
N ILE A 148 -3.14 1.40 0.88
CA ILE A 148 -4.05 1.77 -0.21
C ILE A 148 -4.43 0.52 -1.01
N ASP A 149 -3.45 -0.29 -1.38
CA ASP A 149 -3.67 -1.52 -2.13
C ASP A 149 -4.49 -2.54 -1.33
N ALA A 150 -4.24 -2.64 -0.02
CA ALA A 150 -5.02 -3.48 0.89
C ALA A 150 -6.52 -3.07 0.92
N VAL A 151 -6.82 -1.77 0.87
CA VAL A 151 -8.21 -1.29 0.76
C VAL A 151 -8.82 -1.72 -0.58
N MET A 152 -8.09 -1.56 -1.68
CA MET A 152 -8.55 -1.95 -3.03
C MET A 152 -8.84 -3.46 -3.11
N ASP A 153 -7.93 -4.30 -2.65
CA ASP A 153 -8.08 -5.76 -2.66
C ASP A 153 -9.24 -6.23 -1.78
N SER A 154 -9.44 -5.62 -0.62
CA SER A 154 -10.57 -5.91 0.27
C SER A 154 -11.92 -5.61 -0.37
N GLN A 155 -12.00 -4.57 -1.19
CA GLN A 155 -13.22 -4.20 -1.91
C GLN A 155 -13.48 -5.13 -3.10
N ALA A 156 -12.47 -5.49 -3.85
CA ALA A 156 -12.60 -6.47 -4.93
C ALA A 156 -13.12 -7.80 -4.40
N ALA A 157 -12.62 -8.26 -3.26
CA ALA A 157 -13.10 -9.47 -2.59
C ALA A 157 -14.55 -9.36 -2.12
N ALA A 158 -14.96 -8.21 -1.56
CA ALA A 158 -16.35 -7.97 -1.15
C ALA A 158 -17.29 -7.92 -2.34
N ALA A 159 -16.92 -7.26 -3.43
CA ALA A 159 -17.72 -7.22 -4.67
C ALA A 159 -17.87 -8.61 -5.30
N ALA A 160 -16.83 -9.43 -5.32
CA ALA A 160 -16.88 -10.80 -5.83
C ALA A 160 -17.80 -11.69 -4.98
N SER A 161 -17.84 -11.53 -3.65
CA SER A 161 -18.74 -12.28 -2.76
C SER A 161 -20.19 -11.84 -2.88
N ALA A 162 -20.46 -10.58 -3.20
CA ALA A 162 -21.83 -10.05 -3.38
C ALA A 162 -22.45 -10.47 -4.73
N SER A 163 -21.66 -10.86 -5.73
CA SER A 163 -22.13 -11.30 -7.05
C SER A 163 -22.43 -12.80 -7.13
N THR A 164 -22.18 -13.53 -6.08
CA THR A 164 -22.55 -14.95 -5.92
C THR A 164 -23.77 -15.07 -5.03
#